data_8dad74cf75b0542c2272bb6578072b14
#
_entry.id   8dad74cf75b0542c2272bb6578072b14
#
_cell.length_a   1.000
_cell.length_b   1.000
_cell.length_c   1.000
_cell.angle_alpha   90.00
_cell.angle_beta   90.00
_cell.angle_gamma   90.00
#
_symmetry.space_group_name_H-M   'P 1'
#
loop_
_entity.id
_entity.type
_entity.pdbx_description
1 polymer ?
#
loop_
_entity_poly.entity_id
_entity_poly.type
_entity_poly.pdbx_seq_one_letter_code
_entity_poly.pdbx_strand_id
1 'polypeptide(L)'
;MSLLNFGKPKAMSPTTGLGGFLRGYSIEVMPRTAAKVTDFRALLPEGTRVYIAHIDGTPIEDMVATAKRLNADGFKVMPHFPARIIKDRATLADWIARYQ
;
A
#
# COMPACT_ATOMS: atom_id res chain seq x y z
N MET A 1 -20.52 12.47 -6.02
CA MET A 1 -20.26 13.06 -5.43
C MET A 1 -19.67 13.24 -4.71
N SER A 2 -19.33 13.34 -5.16
CA SER A 2 -18.57 13.68 -4.41
C SER A 2 -19.01 13.80 -3.33
N LEU A 3 -18.83 13.04 -2.86
CA LEU A 3 -19.35 13.05 -1.66
C LEU A 3 -19.34 14.36 -0.96
N LEU A 4 -18.36 15.11 -1.13
CA LEU A 4 -18.27 16.42 -0.50
C LEU A 4 -18.50 17.55 -1.48
N ASN A 5 -19.18 17.26 -2.54
CA ASN A 5 -19.50 18.24 -3.51
C ASN A 5 -20.94 18.63 -3.34
N PHE A 6 -21.20 19.64 -2.59
CA PHE A 6 -22.53 20.05 -2.26
C PHE A 6 -23.08 21.04 -3.28
N GLY A 7 -24.32 20.86 -3.68
CA GLY A 7 -24.98 21.71 -4.63
C GLY A 7 -24.30 21.68 -5.97
N LYS A 8 -24.28 22.81 -6.65
CA LYS A 8 -23.62 22.91 -7.93
C LYS A 8 -22.14 22.81 -7.76
N PRO A 9 -21.53 21.77 -8.23
CA PRO A 9 -20.10 21.63 -8.06
C PRO A 9 -19.37 22.68 -8.87
N LYS A 10 -18.51 23.38 -8.23
CA LYS A 10 -17.58 24.20 -8.87
C LYS A 10 -16.37 23.35 -9.15
N ALA A 11 -15.86 23.43 -10.35
CA ALA A 11 -14.66 22.70 -10.68
C ALA A 11 -13.56 23.10 -9.70
N MET A 12 -13.06 22.12 -8.95
CA MET A 12 -11.98 22.36 -8.00
C MET A 12 -10.67 21.96 -8.62
N SER A 13 -9.69 22.80 -8.44
CA SER A 13 -8.34 22.44 -8.81
C SER A 13 -7.94 21.19 -8.04
N PRO A 14 -7.21 20.25 -8.64
CA PRO A 14 -6.70 19.09 -7.91
C PRO A 14 -5.78 19.45 -6.76
N THR A 15 -5.36 20.71 -6.66
CA THR A 15 -4.46 21.17 -5.61
C THR A 15 -5.19 21.94 -4.51
N THR A 16 -6.51 22.05 -4.57
CA THR A 16 -7.30 22.79 -3.58
C THR A 16 -8.40 21.94 -3.00
N GLY A 17 -8.91 22.34 -1.84
CA GLY A 17 -10.00 21.67 -1.17
C GLY A 17 -9.66 20.25 -0.75
N LEU A 18 -10.68 19.46 -0.51
CA LEU A 18 -10.51 18.07 -0.06
C LEU A 18 -9.83 17.22 -1.12
N GLY A 19 -10.18 17.43 -2.39
CA GLY A 19 -9.55 16.69 -3.48
C GLY A 19 -8.05 16.92 -3.53
N GLY A 20 -7.61 18.16 -3.33
CA GLY A 20 -6.20 18.48 -3.27
C GLY A 20 -5.53 17.86 -2.05
N PHE A 21 -6.21 17.91 -0.91
CA PHE A 21 -5.69 17.34 0.33
C PHE A 21 -5.46 15.83 0.20
N LEU A 22 -6.38 15.13 -0.46
CA LEU A 22 -6.29 13.67 -0.60
C LEU A 22 -5.42 13.23 -1.77
N ARG A 23 -4.90 14.18 -2.54
CA ARG A 23 -4.07 13.84 -3.69
C ARG A 23 -2.81 13.11 -3.24
N GLY A 24 -2.50 12.00 -3.90
CA GLY A 24 -1.30 11.22 -3.59
C GLY A 24 -1.39 10.46 -2.27
N TYR A 25 -2.59 10.20 -1.80
CA TYR A 25 -2.76 9.42 -0.58
C TYR A 25 -2.14 8.02 -0.73
N SER A 26 -1.84 7.42 0.40
CA SER A 26 -1.38 6.04 0.47
C SER A 26 -2.26 5.25 1.41
N ILE A 27 -2.19 3.94 1.31
CA ILE A 27 -2.88 3.05 2.25
C ILE A 27 -1.90 2.05 2.81
N GLU A 28 -2.33 1.34 3.84
CA GLU A 28 -1.54 0.28 4.44
C GLU A 28 -2.37 -0.99 4.51
N VAL A 29 -1.75 -2.12 4.24
CA VAL A 29 -2.37 -3.44 4.36
C VAL A 29 -1.43 -4.38 5.12
N MET A 30 -1.97 -5.50 5.57
CA MET A 30 -1.19 -6.64 6.03
C MET A 30 -1.47 -7.81 5.11
N PRO A 31 -0.58 -8.79 4.99
CA PRO A 31 -0.84 -9.95 4.12
C PRO A 31 -2.18 -10.60 4.39
N ARG A 32 -2.54 -10.79 5.65
CA ARG A 32 -3.78 -11.44 6.02
C ARG A 32 -5.03 -10.64 5.61
N THR A 33 -4.99 -9.33 5.74
CA THR A 33 -6.11 -8.49 5.33
C THR A 33 -6.15 -8.30 3.83
N ALA A 34 -4.99 -8.18 3.19
CA ALA A 34 -4.90 -8.08 1.74
C ALA A 34 -5.48 -9.32 1.05
N ALA A 35 -5.30 -10.49 1.66
CA ALA A 35 -5.83 -11.73 1.11
C ALA A 35 -7.37 -11.73 1.01
N LYS A 36 -8.03 -10.89 1.78
CA LYS A 36 -9.50 -10.78 1.78
C LYS A 36 -10.02 -9.86 0.68
N VAL A 37 -9.16 -9.10 0.05
CA VAL A 37 -9.55 -8.19 -1.03
C VAL A 37 -9.37 -8.93 -2.36
N THR A 38 -10.46 -9.09 -3.08
CA THR A 38 -10.45 -9.82 -4.34
C THR A 38 -9.72 -9.05 -5.43
N ASP A 39 -10.02 -7.76 -5.57
CA ASP A 39 -9.43 -6.95 -6.62
C ASP A 39 -9.15 -5.53 -6.11
N PHE A 40 -7.89 -5.25 -5.86
CA PHE A 40 -7.48 -3.91 -5.43
C PHE A 40 -7.63 -2.86 -6.52
N ARG A 41 -7.56 -3.27 -7.78
CA ARG A 41 -7.70 -2.32 -8.89
C ARG A 41 -9.10 -1.75 -8.99
N ALA A 42 -10.09 -2.46 -8.46
CA ALA A 42 -11.44 -1.95 -8.39
C ALA A 42 -11.62 -0.89 -7.30
N LEU A 43 -10.69 -0.83 -6.34
CA LEU A 43 -10.81 0.02 -5.17
C LEU A 43 -9.86 1.21 -5.20
N LEU A 44 -8.72 1.09 -5.87
CA LEU A 44 -7.64 2.07 -5.78
C LEU A 44 -7.19 2.49 -7.17
N PRO A 45 -6.85 3.77 -7.36
CA PRO A 45 -6.23 4.22 -8.60
C PRO A 45 -4.90 3.54 -8.85
N GLU A 46 -4.57 3.35 -10.12
CA GLU A 46 -3.27 2.86 -10.52
C GLU A 46 -2.16 3.75 -9.95
N GLY A 47 -1.07 3.14 -9.52
CA GLY A 47 0.06 3.87 -8.96
C GLY A 47 -0.11 4.28 -7.51
N THR A 48 -1.22 3.95 -6.87
CA THR A 48 -1.40 4.22 -5.44
C THR A 48 -0.27 3.55 -4.65
N ARG A 49 0.30 4.30 -3.69
CA ARG A 49 1.33 3.76 -2.81
C ARG A 49 0.67 2.92 -1.73
N VAL A 50 1.12 1.67 -1.63
CA VAL A 50 0.58 0.72 -0.65
C VAL A 50 1.71 0.24 0.25
N TYR A 51 1.59 0.57 1.53
CA TYR A 51 2.52 0.07 2.54
C TYR A 51 2.06 -1.31 2.98
N ILE A 52 2.99 -2.22 3.20
CA ILE A 52 2.68 -3.55 3.72
C ILE A 52 3.27 -3.65 5.11
N ALA A 53 2.40 -3.71 6.10
CA ALA A 53 2.82 -3.83 7.50
C ALA A 53 3.33 -5.23 7.77
N HIS A 54 4.51 -5.31 8.35
CA HIS A 54 5.11 -6.60 8.76
C HIS A 54 4.90 -6.75 10.26
N ILE A 55 3.90 -7.51 10.62
CA ILE A 55 3.60 -7.78 12.02
C ILE A 55 4.43 -8.98 12.46
N ASP A 56 4.93 -8.93 13.69
CA ASP A 56 5.72 -10.03 14.25
C ASP A 56 4.92 -11.33 14.14
N GLY A 57 5.59 -12.38 13.68
CA GLY A 57 4.95 -13.65 13.41
C GLY A 57 4.46 -13.85 11.97
N THR A 58 4.44 -12.79 11.17
CA THR A 58 4.11 -12.92 9.75
C THR A 58 5.31 -13.48 8.99
N PRO A 59 5.15 -14.61 8.29
CA PRO A 59 6.26 -15.16 7.48
C PRO A 59 6.69 -14.17 6.40
N ILE A 60 8.00 -14.09 6.15
CA ILE A 60 8.51 -13.21 5.10
C ILE A 60 7.95 -13.60 3.73
N GLU A 61 7.68 -14.87 3.52
CA GLU A 61 7.09 -15.36 2.27
C GLU A 61 5.74 -14.71 1.98
N ASP A 62 4.93 -14.53 3.01
CA ASP A 62 3.62 -13.89 2.86
C ASP A 62 3.76 -12.42 2.54
N MET A 63 4.74 -11.75 3.13
CA MET A 63 5.06 -10.36 2.84
C MET A 63 5.47 -10.21 1.37
N VAL A 64 6.37 -11.07 0.92
CA VAL A 64 6.87 -11.04 -0.46
C VAL A 64 5.75 -11.35 -1.46
N ALA A 65 4.92 -12.34 -1.16
CA ALA A 65 3.80 -12.70 -2.03
C ALA A 65 2.80 -11.54 -2.16
N THR A 66 2.51 -10.87 -1.05
CA THR A 66 1.61 -9.70 -1.05
C THR A 66 2.21 -8.55 -1.87
N ALA A 67 3.51 -8.29 -1.68
CA ALA A 67 4.20 -7.26 -2.43
C ALA A 67 4.17 -7.55 -3.93
N LYS A 68 4.45 -8.78 -4.30
CA LYS A 68 4.45 -9.21 -5.70
C LYS A 68 3.08 -9.05 -6.33
N ARG A 69 2.03 -9.45 -5.62
CA ARG A 69 0.66 -9.29 -6.09
C ARG A 69 0.32 -7.84 -6.35
N LEU A 70 0.57 -6.97 -5.37
CA LEU A 70 0.23 -5.56 -5.48
C LEU A 70 1.05 -4.86 -6.54
N ASN A 71 2.33 -5.22 -6.68
CA ASN A 71 3.17 -4.67 -7.73
C ASN A 71 2.65 -5.06 -9.11
N ALA A 72 2.23 -6.31 -9.29
CA ALA A 72 1.66 -6.79 -10.55
C ALA A 72 0.35 -6.07 -10.88
N ASP A 73 -0.39 -5.62 -9.87
CA ASP A 73 -1.62 -4.86 -10.06
C ASP A 73 -1.38 -3.39 -10.37
N GLY A 74 -0.13 -2.95 -10.42
CA GLY A 74 0.21 -1.57 -10.81
C GLY A 74 0.37 -0.58 -9.67
N PHE A 75 0.46 -1.06 -8.44
CA PHE A 75 0.65 -0.18 -7.27
C PHE A 75 2.12 0.00 -6.96
N LYS A 76 2.43 1.07 -6.22
CA LYS A 76 3.77 1.33 -5.70
C LYS A 76 3.86 0.72 -4.32
N VAL A 77 4.61 -0.36 -4.21
CA VAL A 77 4.64 -1.17 -3.01
C VAL A 77 5.78 -0.74 -2.08
N MET A 78 5.45 -0.59 -0.80
CA MET A 78 6.40 -0.15 0.23
C MET A 78 6.34 -1.13 1.40
N PRO A 79 7.05 -2.26 1.32
CA PRO A 79 7.06 -3.20 2.44
C PRO A 79 7.82 -2.64 3.63
N HIS A 80 7.32 -2.89 4.82
CA HIS A 80 7.99 -2.48 6.05
C HIS A 80 9.14 -3.42 6.38
N PHE A 81 10.20 -2.86 6.95
CA PHE A 81 11.32 -3.59 7.52
C PHE A 81 11.40 -3.23 8.99
N PRO A 82 10.64 -3.89 9.87
CA PRO A 82 10.63 -3.52 11.29
C PRO A 82 11.93 -3.96 11.95
N ALA A 83 12.71 -2.99 12.39
CA ALA A 83 14.02 -3.25 12.98
C ALA A 83 13.95 -4.19 14.18
N ARG A 84 12.82 -4.20 14.89
CA ARG A 84 12.64 -4.99 16.08
C ARG A 84 12.68 -6.49 15.86
N ILE A 85 12.23 -6.95 14.70
CA ILE A 85 12.14 -8.37 14.39
C ILE A 85 13.24 -8.84 13.43
N ILE A 86 14.09 -7.92 12.99
CA ILE A 86 15.25 -8.26 12.15
C ILE A 86 16.42 -8.52 13.11
N LYS A 87 16.74 -9.79 13.29
CA LYS A 87 17.68 -10.17 14.33
C LYS A 87 19.14 -9.88 13.99
N ASP A 88 19.48 -9.85 12.70
CA ASP A 88 20.87 -9.65 12.28
C ASP A 88 20.94 -9.15 10.83
N ARG A 89 22.16 -8.81 10.42
CA ARG A 89 22.42 -8.31 9.07
C ARG A 89 22.10 -9.33 7.99
N ALA A 90 22.35 -10.61 8.25
CA ALA A 90 22.10 -11.67 7.28
C ALA A 90 20.60 -11.80 7.00
N THR A 91 19.78 -11.69 8.03
CA THR A 91 18.32 -11.71 7.89
C THR A 91 17.85 -10.53 7.05
N LEU A 92 18.37 -9.33 7.31
CA LEU A 92 18.01 -8.14 6.53
C LEU A 92 18.39 -8.31 5.06
N ALA A 93 19.62 -8.78 4.82
CA ALA A 93 20.10 -9.00 3.44
C ALA A 93 19.23 -10.03 2.71
N ASP A 94 18.85 -11.11 3.38
CA ASP A 94 17.97 -12.13 2.81
C ASP A 94 16.60 -11.55 2.45
N TRP A 95 16.02 -10.78 3.35
CA TRP A 95 14.71 -10.18 3.10
C TRP A 95 14.74 -9.20 1.93
N ILE A 96 15.78 -8.36 1.86
CA ILE A 96 15.94 -7.43 0.75
C ILE A 96 16.03 -8.20 -0.58
N ALA A 97 16.82 -9.28 -0.60
CA ALA A 97 16.96 -10.08 -1.81
C ALA A 97 15.65 -10.72 -2.27
N ARG A 98 14.79 -11.11 -1.31
CA ARG A 98 13.50 -11.71 -1.65
C ARG A 98 12.53 -10.72 -2.29
N TYR A 99 12.68 -9.43 -2.02
CA TYR A 99 11.84 -8.40 -2.63
C TYR A 99 12.33 -7.96 -4.00
N GLN A 100 13.54 -8.33 -4.40
CA GLN A 100 14.10 -7.99 -5.71
C GLN A 100 13.67 -8.96 -6.80
#